data_6ff57145a5aabb3573988e09d9e61942
#
_entry.id   6ff57145a5aabb3573988e09d9e61942
#
_cell.length_a   1.000
_cell.length_b   1.000
_cell.length_c   1.000
_cell.angle_alpha   90.00
_cell.angle_beta   90.00
_cell.angle_gamma   90.00
#
_symmetry.space_group_name_H-M   'P 1'
#
loop_
_entity.id
_entity.type
_entity.pdbx_description
1 polymer ?
#
loop_
_entity_poly.entity_id
_entity_poly.type
_entity_poly.pdbx_seq_one_letter_code
_entity_poly.pdbx_strand_id
1 'polypeptide(L)' 'MHTGKVKKIVAERGFGFISDTDGREVFFHQSSIVDAQFSDLKEDTQVEFEIEKSPKGPRAVSVRIVNAQ' A
#
# COMPACT_ATOMS: atom_id res chain seq x y z
N MET A 1 7.12 -4.07 -10.62
CA MET A 1 6.61 -3.20 -9.55
C MET A 1 5.36 -2.46 -10.00
N HIS A 2 4.45 -2.30 -9.08
CA HIS A 2 3.23 -1.56 -9.36
C HIS A 2 3.28 -0.23 -8.63
N THR A 3 2.57 0.74 -9.18
CA THR A 3 2.48 2.05 -8.57
C THR A 3 1.01 2.36 -8.30
N GLY A 4 0.74 3.01 -7.20
CA GLY A 4 -0.61 3.37 -6.87
C GLY A 4 -0.63 4.44 -5.79
N LYS A 5 -1.83 4.72 -5.30
CA LYS A 5 -2.00 5.69 -4.23
C LYS A 5 -2.74 5.03 -3.07
N VAL A 6 -2.39 5.46 -1.87
CA VAL A 6 -3.09 4.98 -0.68
C VAL A 6 -4.50 5.52 -0.71
N LYS A 7 -5.47 4.62 -0.67
CA LYS A 7 -6.88 4.98 -0.70
C LYS A 7 -7.46 5.11 0.69
N LYS A 8 -7.08 4.21 1.58
CA LYS A 8 -7.62 4.19 2.92
C LYS A 8 -6.59 3.61 3.88
N ILE A 9 -6.54 4.14 5.08
CA ILE A 9 -5.67 3.65 6.13
C ILE A 9 -6.51 3.40 7.37
N VAL A 10 -6.35 2.20 7.93
CA VAL A 10 -6.98 1.83 9.18
C VAL A 10 -5.87 1.70 10.22
N ALA A 11 -5.52 2.84 10.80
CA ALA A 11 -4.38 2.91 11.71
C ALA A 11 -4.54 2.03 12.94
N GLU A 12 -5.76 1.93 13.43
CA GLU A 12 -6.03 1.12 14.62
C GLU A 12 -5.71 -0.35 14.41
N ARG A 13 -5.81 -0.82 13.20
CA ARG A 13 -5.58 -2.23 12.89
C ARG A 13 -4.28 -2.46 12.13
N GLY A 14 -3.62 -1.40 11.74
CA GLY A 14 -2.32 -1.50 11.08
C GLY A 14 -2.38 -1.98 9.64
N PHE A 15 -3.45 -1.67 8.93
CA PHE A 15 -3.56 -2.04 7.53
C PHE A 15 -4.24 -0.93 6.73
N GLY A 16 -4.26 -1.11 5.43
CA GLY A 16 -4.91 -0.14 4.55
C GLY A 16 -5.12 -0.71 3.16
N PHE A 17 -5.57 0.15 2.28
CA PHE A 17 -5.82 -0.21 0.89
C PHE A 17 -5.13 0.77 -0.03
N ILE A 18 -4.58 0.23 -1.10
CA ILE A 18 -3.92 1.01 -2.14
C ILE A 18 -4.75 0.89 -3.40
N SER A 19 -4.98 2.03 -4.06
CA SER A 19 -5.64 2.02 -5.36
C SER A 19 -4.55 1.92 -6.42
N ASP A 20 -4.52 0.81 -7.13
CA ASP A 20 -3.59 0.58 -8.23
C ASP A 20 -3.95 1.48 -9.42
N THR A 21 -3.01 1.68 -10.31
CA THR A 21 -3.24 2.46 -11.53
C THR A 21 -4.36 1.88 -12.38
N ASP A 22 -4.60 0.58 -12.27
CA ASP A 22 -5.69 -0.09 -12.97
C ASP A 22 -7.04 0.10 -12.30
N GLY A 23 -7.10 0.82 -11.19
CA GLY A 23 -8.33 1.05 -10.47
C GLY A 23 -8.70 -0.04 -9.48
N ARG A 24 -7.82 -0.97 -9.24
CA ARG A 24 -8.06 -2.06 -8.30
C ARG A 24 -7.63 -1.65 -6.89
N GLU A 25 -8.35 -2.14 -5.91
CA GLU A 25 -7.94 -1.97 -4.52
C GLU A 25 -7.09 -3.16 -4.10
N VAL A 26 -5.95 -2.86 -3.50
CA VAL A 26 -5.03 -3.88 -3.03
C VAL A 26 -4.81 -3.66 -1.54
N PHE A 27 -5.01 -4.71 -0.77
CA PHE A 27 -4.81 -4.67 0.68
C PHE A 27 -3.32 -4.66 1.00
N PHE A 28 -2.94 -3.91 2.02
CA PHE A 28 -1.59 -3.99 2.55
C PHE A 28 -1.60 -3.91 4.07
N HIS A 29 -0.61 -4.53 4.70
CA HIS A 29 -0.45 -4.51 6.14
C HIS A 29 0.80 -3.71 6.49
N GLN A 30 0.85 -3.17 7.71
CA GLN A 30 2.00 -2.36 8.12
C GLN A 30 3.32 -3.13 8.02
N SER A 31 3.27 -4.45 8.21
CA SER A 31 4.47 -5.27 8.09
C SER A 31 5.00 -5.39 6.66
N SER A 32 4.19 -5.00 5.68
CA SER A 32 4.60 -5.04 4.28
C SER A 32 5.29 -3.76 3.83
N ILE A 33 5.35 -2.77 4.68
CA ILE A 33 5.98 -1.50 4.34
C ILE A 33 7.48 -1.59 4.56
N VAL A 34 8.25 -1.15 3.57
CA VAL A 34 9.70 -1.11 3.67
C VAL A 34 10.15 0.34 3.49
N ASP A 35 11.25 0.69 4.10
CA ASP A 35 11.86 2.02 4.00
C ASP A 35 10.98 3.17 4.50
N ALA A 36 9.91 2.84 5.24
CA ALA A 36 9.02 3.85 5.78
C ALA A 36 8.25 3.25 6.94
N GLN A 37 7.66 4.13 7.74
CA GLN A 37 6.79 3.71 8.82
C GLN A 37 5.34 3.83 8.39
N PHE A 38 4.50 2.96 8.94
CA PHE A 38 3.08 2.99 8.63
C PHE A 38 2.47 4.37 8.93
N SER A 39 2.94 5.01 9.99
CA SER A 39 2.45 6.34 10.37
C SER A 39 2.80 7.43 9.36
N ASP A 40 3.76 7.16 8.46
CA ASP A 40 4.12 8.11 7.42
C ASP A 40 3.18 8.06 6.23
N LEU A 41 2.33 7.05 6.18
CA LEU A 41 1.38 6.89 5.07
C LEU A 41 0.12 7.70 5.35
N LYS A 42 -0.35 8.36 4.32
CA LYS A 42 -1.58 9.14 4.37
C LYS A 42 -2.39 8.85 3.13
N GLU A 43 -3.65 9.25 3.14
CA GLU A 43 -4.48 9.12 1.95
C GLU A 43 -3.83 9.89 0.80
N ASP A 44 -3.92 9.33 -0.39
CA ASP A 44 -3.36 9.86 -1.62
C ASP A 44 -1.83 9.86 -1.68
N THR A 45 -1.17 9.25 -0.71
CA THR A 45 0.28 9.06 -0.80
C THR A 45 0.60 8.11 -1.94
N GLN A 46 1.48 8.53 -2.82
CA GLN A 46 1.90 7.68 -3.93
C GLN A 46 2.90 6.64 -3.43
N VAL A 47 2.66 5.38 -3.77
CA VAL A 47 3.50 4.28 -3.31
C VAL A 47 3.82 3.34 -4.46
N GLU A 48 4.94 2.64 -4.31
CA GLU A 48 5.29 1.52 -5.17
C GLU A 48 5.17 0.26 -4.35
N PHE A 49 4.76 -0.82 -4.99
CA PHE A 49 4.56 -2.07 -4.29
C PHE A 49 4.58 -3.24 -5.26
N GLU A 50 4.66 -4.44 -4.71
CA GLU A 50 4.49 -5.65 -5.48
C GLU A 50 3.22 -6.34 -5.03
N ILE A 51 2.62 -7.09 -5.93
CA ILE A 51 1.38 -7.80 -5.63
C ILE A 51 1.71 -9.26 -5.40
N GLU A 52 1.22 -9.79 -4.27
CA GLU A 52 1.35 -11.19 -3.94
C GLU A 52 -0.06 -11.77 -3.84
N LYS A 53 -0.25 -12.93 -4.44
CA LYS A 53 -1.53 -13.61 -4.35
C LYS A 53 -1.67 -14.28 -2.99
N SER A 54 -2.81 -14.12 -2.39
CA SER A 54 -3.12 -14.77 -1.12
C SER A 54 -4.50 -15.38 -1.20
N PRO A 55 -4.84 -16.30 -0.26
CA PRO A 55 -6.18 -16.92 -0.24
C PRO A 55 -7.31 -15.90 -0.15
N LYS A 56 -7.04 -14.73 0.37
CA LYS A 56 -8.05 -13.67 0.51
C LYS A 56 -8.04 -12.69 -0.65
N GLY A 57 -7.19 -12.92 -1.64
CA GLY A 57 -7.06 -12.03 -2.78
C GLY A 57 -5.68 -11.40 -2.86
N PRO A 58 -5.48 -10.47 -3.79
CA PRO A 58 -4.18 -9.82 -3.95
C PRO A 58 -3.88 -8.92 -2.76
N ARG A 59 -2.62 -8.89 -2.37
CA ARG A 59 -2.16 -7.98 -1.34
C ARG A 59 -0.84 -7.34 -1.78
N ALA A 60 -0.60 -6.14 -1.30
CA ALA A 60 0.63 -5.44 -1.61
C ALA A 60 1.72 -5.85 -0.63
N VAL A 61 2.92 -6.06 -1.16
CA VAL A 61 4.10 -6.35 -0.36
C VAL A 61 5.22 -5.43 -0.83
N SER A 62 6.24 -5.28 0.01
CA SER A 62 7.37 -4.39 -0.30
C SER A 62 6.91 -2.97 -0.66
N VAL A 63 5.95 -2.47 0.13
CA VAL A 63 5.36 -1.16 -0.11
C VAL A 63 6.37 -0.07 0.23
N ARG A 64 6.57 0.85 -0.70
CA ARG A 64 7.47 1.98 -0.52
C ARG A 64 6.77 3.27 -0.86
N ILE A 65 7.08 4.31 -0.12
CA ILE A 65 6.57 5.64 -0.47
C ILE A 65 7.42 6.17 -1.63
N VAL A 66 6.72 6.61 -2.68
CA VAL A 66 7.36 7.25 -3.80
C VAL A 66 7.40 8.74 -3.50
N ASN A 67 8.59 9.24 -3.30
CA ASN A 67 8.73 10.65 -3.02
C ASN A 67 8.76 11.40 -4.34
N ALA A 68 7.64 11.98 -4.69
CA ALA A 68 7.46 12.65 -5.97
C ALA A 68 7.98 14.08 -5.89
N GLN A 69 9.23 14.21 -5.77
CA GLN A 69 9.86 15.52 -5.72
C GLN A 69 10.47 15.87 -7.06
#